data_e30829f9ba77e43b96eeaa7623e35e49
#
_entry.id   e30829f9ba77e43b96eeaa7623e35e49
#
_cell.length_a   1.000
_cell.length_b   1.000
_cell.length_c   1.000
_cell.angle_alpha   90.00
_cell.angle_beta   90.00
_cell.angle_gamma   90.00
#
_symmetry.space_group_name_H-M   'P 1'
#
loop_
_entity.id
_entity.type
_entity.pdbx_description
1 polymer ?
#
loop_
_entity_poly.entity_id
_entity_poly.type
_entity_poly.pdbx_seq_one_letter_code
_entity_poly.pdbx_strand_id
1 'polypeptide(L)'
;ISTDDIESVEVVRGIPSVEYGNLTSGLVKIKKIRRAIPLTARFKADGYSKLFSLGKGLALNSAGNSILNVDLGYMDSKIDPTDNFENYKRVTGSLRYTLRGENDKKYLWQYNSAFDYSGSFDDSKSDPDINYGNVEEYKSSFSRLALTNSFNLKMPKSWFKEVDVNTLVSLQLDRLHQTRLVAPQRYGIVPL
;
A
#
# COMPACT_ATOMS: atom_id res chain seq x y z
N ILE A 1 -0.54 3.59 4.27
CA ILE A 1 0.29 4.43 3.37
C ILE A 1 0.97 5.43 4.28
N SER A 2 2.32 5.46 4.28
CA SER A 2 3.05 6.56 4.91
C SER A 2 2.80 7.82 4.09
N THR A 3 2.54 8.93 4.77
CA THR A 3 2.35 10.23 4.09
C THR A 3 3.66 10.85 3.63
N ASP A 4 4.78 10.30 4.07
CA ASP A 4 6.12 10.85 3.85
C ASP A 4 6.63 10.66 2.42
N ASP A 5 6.09 9.69 1.71
CA ASP A 5 6.42 9.40 0.31
C ASP A 5 5.44 10.06 -0.69
N ILE A 6 4.48 10.85 -0.19
CA ILE A 6 3.48 11.53 -1.01
C ILE A 6 3.98 12.93 -1.39
N GLU A 7 4.02 13.20 -2.69
CA GLU A 7 4.33 14.53 -3.25
C GLU A 7 3.06 15.38 -3.36
N SER A 8 1.97 14.79 -3.86
CA SER A 8 0.69 15.48 -3.99
C SER A 8 -0.48 14.49 -3.99
N VAL A 9 -1.62 14.99 -3.54
CA VAL A 9 -2.91 14.31 -3.64
C VAL A 9 -3.85 15.20 -4.44
N GLU A 10 -4.37 14.68 -5.54
CA GLU A 10 -5.33 15.35 -6.41
C GLU A 10 -6.68 14.64 -6.29
N VAL A 11 -7.72 15.36 -5.99
CA VAL A 11 -9.09 14.84 -5.89
C VAL A 11 -9.90 15.40 -7.06
N VAL A 12 -10.27 14.52 -7.98
CA VAL A 12 -11.15 14.85 -9.11
C VAL A 12 -12.57 14.47 -8.72
N ARG A 13 -13.45 15.46 -8.65
CA ARG A 13 -14.87 15.26 -8.35
C ARG A 13 -15.67 15.19 -9.65
N GLY A 14 -16.66 14.32 -9.69
CA GLY A 14 -17.50 14.12 -10.88
C GLY A 14 -16.93 13.05 -11.82
N ILE A 15 -17.25 13.15 -13.11
CA ILE A 15 -16.82 12.17 -14.11
C ILE A 15 -15.37 12.48 -14.51
N PRO A 16 -14.41 11.61 -14.15
CA PRO A 16 -13.03 11.81 -14.55
C PRO A 16 -12.85 11.59 -16.06
N SER A 17 -11.66 11.96 -16.57
CA SER A 17 -11.29 11.72 -17.97
C SER A 17 -11.44 10.24 -18.35
N VAL A 18 -11.74 9.98 -19.63
CA VAL A 18 -11.86 8.64 -20.23
C VAL A 18 -10.60 7.78 -20.00
N GLU A 19 -9.45 8.41 -19.78
CA GLU A 19 -8.17 7.79 -19.41
C GLU A 19 -8.26 6.87 -18.18
N TYR A 20 -9.18 7.16 -17.26
CA TYR A 20 -9.35 6.42 -16.00
C TYR A 20 -10.50 5.40 -16.02
N GLY A 21 -11.06 5.13 -17.20
CA GLY A 21 -12.16 4.19 -17.38
C GLY A 21 -13.53 4.74 -16.91
N ASN A 22 -14.48 3.84 -16.74
CA ASN A 22 -15.88 4.19 -16.42
C ASN A 22 -16.09 4.48 -14.92
N LEU A 23 -15.38 5.47 -14.38
CA LEU A 23 -15.57 5.90 -13.00
C LEU A 23 -16.72 6.90 -12.91
N THR A 24 -17.70 6.62 -12.05
CA THR A 24 -18.91 7.47 -11.88
C THR A 24 -18.84 8.41 -10.68
N SER A 25 -17.94 8.18 -9.75
CA SER A 25 -17.95 8.84 -8.42
C SER A 25 -16.76 9.74 -8.14
N GLY A 26 -15.83 9.88 -9.08
CA GLY A 26 -14.61 10.67 -8.88
C GLY A 26 -13.35 9.81 -8.70
N LEU A 27 -12.22 10.48 -8.61
CA LEU A 27 -10.89 9.85 -8.57
C LEU A 27 -10.00 10.57 -7.55
N VAL A 28 -9.27 9.80 -6.76
CA VAL A 28 -8.16 10.30 -5.92
C VAL A 28 -6.86 9.84 -6.54
N LYS A 29 -6.07 10.80 -7.04
CA LYS A 29 -4.75 10.55 -7.64
C LYS A 29 -3.66 10.91 -6.65
N ILE A 30 -2.88 9.91 -6.24
CA ILE A 30 -1.75 10.09 -5.32
C ILE A 30 -0.46 10.03 -6.12
N LYS A 31 0.29 11.13 -6.11
CA LYS A 31 1.64 11.18 -6.69
C LYS A 31 2.67 10.97 -5.59
N LYS A 32 3.52 9.99 -5.79
CA LYS A 32 4.63 9.69 -4.88
C LYS A 32 5.89 10.43 -5.30
N ILE A 33 6.73 10.79 -4.33
CA ILE A 33 8.01 11.49 -4.55
C ILE A 33 8.91 10.68 -5.49
N ARG A 34 9.45 11.34 -6.50
CA ARG A 34 10.36 10.78 -7.51
C ARG A 34 11.59 11.66 -7.70
N ARG A 35 12.26 11.97 -6.60
CA ARG A 35 13.49 12.78 -6.57
C ARG A 35 14.45 12.22 -5.53
N ALA A 36 15.71 12.62 -5.61
CA ALA A 36 16.68 12.32 -4.56
C ALA A 36 16.25 12.99 -3.26
N ILE A 37 16.15 12.20 -2.20
CA ILE A 37 15.86 12.67 -0.84
C ILE A 37 16.85 12.02 0.14
N PRO A 38 17.23 12.69 1.21
CA PRO A 38 18.07 12.12 2.24
C PRO A 38 17.36 10.91 2.89
N LEU A 39 18.12 10.09 3.60
CA LEU A 39 17.54 9.03 4.41
C LEU A 39 16.65 9.65 5.49
N THR A 40 15.39 9.25 5.49
CA THR A 40 14.41 9.64 6.49
C THR A 40 13.96 8.40 7.24
N ALA A 41 14.01 8.47 8.56
CA ALA A 41 13.45 7.44 9.43
C ALA A 41 12.45 8.11 10.37
N ARG A 42 11.27 7.56 10.50
CA ARG A 42 10.23 8.04 11.39
C ARG A 42 9.73 6.91 12.26
N PHE A 43 9.63 7.20 13.53
CA PHE A 43 8.99 6.35 14.51
C PHE A 43 7.85 7.13 15.15
N LYS A 44 6.68 6.54 15.22
CA LYS A 44 5.52 7.05 15.95
C LYS A 44 4.98 5.92 16.82
N ALA A 45 4.76 6.22 18.11
CA ALA A 45 4.10 5.31 19.03
C ALA A 45 3.05 6.07 19.82
N ASP A 46 1.90 5.46 19.98
CA ASP A 46 0.84 5.88 20.88
C ASP A 46 0.27 4.66 21.60
N GLY A 47 -0.78 4.83 22.41
CA GLY A 47 -1.39 3.72 23.16
C GLY A 47 -1.95 2.61 22.28
N TYR A 48 -2.29 2.91 21.02
CA TYR A 48 -3.00 2.01 20.10
C TYR A 48 -2.12 1.51 18.98
N SER A 49 -1.07 2.24 18.61
CA SER A 49 -0.28 1.91 17.43
C SER A 49 1.20 2.25 17.57
N LYS A 50 2.01 1.43 16.91
CA LYS A 50 3.44 1.68 16.69
C LYS A 50 3.69 1.66 15.20
N LEU A 51 4.24 2.74 14.67
CA LEU A 51 4.55 2.88 13.25
C LEU A 51 6.03 3.20 13.09
N PHE A 52 6.67 2.46 12.21
CA PHE A 52 8.03 2.71 11.74
C PHE A 52 8.02 2.91 10.24
N SER A 53 8.69 3.92 9.75
CA SER A 53 8.90 4.12 8.31
C SER A 53 10.33 4.54 8.01
N LEU A 54 10.84 4.06 6.88
CA LEU A 54 12.16 4.36 6.36
C LEU A 54 12.02 4.70 4.88
N GLY A 55 12.61 5.83 4.46
CA GLY A 55 12.58 6.26 3.06
C GLY A 55 13.91 6.86 2.64
N LYS A 56 14.33 6.59 1.39
CA LYS A 56 15.51 7.19 0.77
C LYS A 56 15.34 7.32 -0.74
N GLY A 57 15.78 8.45 -1.28
CA GLY A 57 15.89 8.68 -2.72
C GLY A 57 17.33 8.83 -3.15
N LEU A 58 17.79 7.95 -4.02
CA LEU A 58 19.17 7.89 -4.53
C LEU A 58 19.20 8.42 -5.96
N ALA A 59 20.06 9.39 -6.23
CA ALA A 59 20.47 9.70 -7.59
C ALA A 59 21.54 8.69 -8.01
N LEU A 60 21.25 7.89 -9.06
CA LEU A 60 22.14 6.83 -9.54
C LEU A 60 23.22 7.36 -10.48
N ASN A 61 23.06 8.58 -10.97
CA ASN A 61 24.05 9.24 -11.83
C ASN A 61 24.23 10.71 -11.46
N SER A 62 25.37 11.28 -11.86
CA SER A 62 25.73 12.66 -11.58
C SER A 62 24.81 13.69 -12.26
N ALA A 63 24.14 13.32 -13.35
CA ALA A 63 23.20 14.18 -14.05
C ALA A 63 21.83 14.29 -13.35
N GLY A 64 21.57 13.46 -12.34
CA GLY A 64 20.31 13.47 -11.59
C GLY A 64 19.07 13.01 -12.36
N ASN A 65 19.27 12.43 -13.56
CA ASN A 65 18.19 11.98 -14.42
C ASN A 65 17.77 10.51 -14.16
N SER A 66 18.55 9.79 -13.35
CA SER A 66 18.26 8.43 -12.91
C SER A 66 18.13 8.39 -11.39
N ILE A 67 16.94 8.06 -10.89
CA ILE A 67 16.59 8.14 -9.47
C ILE A 67 15.95 6.83 -9.02
N LEU A 68 16.41 6.34 -7.88
CA LEU A 68 15.82 5.20 -7.19
C LEU A 68 15.29 5.64 -5.82
N ASN A 69 14.00 5.52 -5.59
CA ASN A 69 13.38 5.73 -4.28
C ASN A 69 13.03 4.37 -3.66
N VAL A 70 13.38 4.23 -2.40
CA VAL A 70 13.10 3.04 -1.57
C VAL A 70 12.33 3.50 -0.35
N ASP A 71 11.18 2.87 -0.08
CA ASP A 71 10.38 3.14 1.10
C ASP A 71 9.96 1.83 1.75
N LEU A 72 10.10 1.77 3.07
CA LEU A 72 9.69 0.64 3.90
C LEU A 72 8.80 1.17 5.03
N GLY A 73 7.78 0.42 5.38
CA GLY A 73 6.89 0.76 6.48
C GLY A 73 6.45 -0.48 7.25
N TYR A 74 6.39 -0.32 8.56
CA TYR A 74 5.83 -1.31 9.47
C TYR A 74 4.85 -0.63 10.41
N MET A 75 3.72 -1.27 10.66
CA MET A 75 2.73 -0.83 11.62
C MET A 75 2.27 -2.02 12.45
N ASP A 76 2.24 -1.82 13.75
CA ASP A 76 1.61 -2.70 14.73
C ASP A 76 0.50 -1.89 15.40
N SER A 77 -0.72 -2.38 15.40
CA SER A 77 -1.88 -1.66 15.91
C SER A 77 -2.80 -2.61 16.64
N LYS A 78 -3.42 -2.11 17.71
CA LYS A 78 -4.44 -2.78 18.48
C LYS A 78 -5.67 -1.89 18.54
N ILE A 79 -6.86 -2.48 18.52
CA ILE A 79 -8.12 -1.76 18.72
C ILE A 79 -8.24 -1.32 20.18
N ASP A 80 -7.91 -2.22 21.09
CA ASP A 80 -7.81 -1.96 22.53
C ASP A 80 -6.38 -2.26 23.01
N PRO A 81 -5.67 -1.28 23.60
CA PRO A 81 -4.32 -1.49 24.13
C PRO A 81 -4.25 -2.51 25.26
N THR A 82 -5.34 -2.69 25.99
CA THR A 82 -5.45 -3.63 27.12
C THR A 82 -5.76 -5.05 26.65
N ASP A 83 -6.32 -5.21 25.45
CA ASP A 83 -6.60 -6.50 24.86
C ASP A 83 -5.35 -7.11 24.22
N ASN A 84 -4.96 -8.29 24.69
CA ASN A 84 -3.84 -9.04 24.16
C ASN A 84 -4.26 -10.06 23.09
N PHE A 85 -5.55 -10.21 22.84
CA PHE A 85 -6.11 -11.21 21.93
C PHE A 85 -6.34 -10.67 20.52
N GLU A 86 -6.27 -9.34 20.33
CA GLU A 86 -6.36 -8.70 19.04
C GLU A 86 -5.02 -8.07 18.62
N ASN A 87 -4.58 -8.37 17.41
CA ASN A 87 -3.32 -7.85 16.88
C ASN A 87 -3.40 -7.64 15.37
N TYR A 88 -3.18 -6.41 14.91
CA TYR A 88 -3.10 -6.07 13.51
C TYR A 88 -1.70 -5.58 13.17
N LYS A 89 -1.07 -6.22 12.18
CA LYS A 89 0.25 -5.83 11.67
C LYS A 89 0.17 -5.52 10.18
N ARG A 90 0.91 -4.52 9.75
CA ARG A 90 1.03 -4.18 8.34
C ARG A 90 2.47 -3.89 7.97
N VAL A 91 2.89 -4.49 6.86
CA VAL A 91 4.20 -4.26 6.25
C VAL A 91 3.99 -3.67 4.87
N THR A 92 4.73 -2.64 4.54
CA THR A 92 4.72 -2.03 3.20
C THR A 92 6.13 -1.85 2.70
N GLY A 93 6.34 -2.06 1.41
CA GLY A 93 7.59 -1.81 0.73
C GLY A 93 7.33 -1.20 -0.65
N SER A 94 8.13 -0.24 -1.05
CA SER A 94 8.02 0.39 -2.36
C SER A 94 9.40 0.66 -2.93
N LEU A 95 9.61 0.24 -4.17
CA LEU A 95 10.79 0.56 -4.98
C LEU A 95 10.30 1.34 -6.20
N ARG A 96 10.79 2.56 -6.39
CA ARG A 96 10.40 3.40 -7.53
C ARG A 96 11.64 3.83 -8.28
N TYR A 97 11.73 3.44 -9.52
CA TYR A 97 12.78 3.85 -10.44
C TYR A 97 12.25 4.87 -11.44
N THR A 98 12.99 5.95 -11.62
CA THR A 98 12.67 7.00 -12.58
C THR A 98 13.90 7.28 -13.42
N LEU A 99 13.72 7.24 -14.74
CA LEU A 99 14.75 7.60 -15.72
C LEU A 99 14.18 8.66 -16.65
N ARG A 100 14.93 9.73 -16.86
CA ARG A 100 14.57 10.83 -17.76
C ARG A 100 15.67 11.03 -18.77
N GLY A 101 15.29 11.33 -19.98
CA GLY A 101 16.23 11.63 -21.05
C GLY A 101 15.70 12.72 -21.98
N GLU A 102 16.65 13.44 -22.54
CA GLU A 102 16.40 14.46 -23.56
C GLU A 102 17.34 14.19 -24.72
N ASN A 103 16.80 14.14 -25.94
CA ASN A 103 17.59 14.00 -27.15
C ASN A 103 17.44 15.25 -28.01
N ASP A 104 18.53 16.00 -28.22
CA ASP A 104 18.66 17.19 -29.09
C ASP A 104 17.55 18.24 -28.90
N LYS A 105 16.99 18.37 -27.67
CA LYS A 105 15.82 19.24 -27.37
C LYS A 105 14.59 18.96 -28.26
N LYS A 106 14.58 17.85 -28.97
CA LYS A 106 13.46 17.41 -29.84
C LYS A 106 12.55 16.44 -29.14
N TYR A 107 13.10 15.56 -28.30
CA TYR A 107 12.37 14.48 -27.66
C TYR A 107 12.68 14.49 -26.16
N LEU A 108 11.64 14.61 -25.36
CA LEU A 108 11.72 14.45 -23.91
C LEU A 108 11.05 13.13 -23.57
N TRP A 109 11.75 12.24 -22.89
CA TRP A 109 11.17 10.99 -22.48
C TRP A 109 11.39 10.73 -20.98
N GLN A 110 10.43 10.06 -20.41
CA GLN A 110 10.48 9.66 -19.01
C GLN A 110 9.97 8.23 -18.88
N TYR A 111 10.75 7.40 -18.24
CA TYR A 111 10.36 6.06 -17.84
C TYR A 111 10.25 6.00 -16.33
N ASN A 112 9.17 5.43 -15.82
CA ASN A 112 8.96 5.18 -14.41
C ASN A 112 8.57 3.72 -14.23
N SER A 113 9.20 3.08 -13.27
CA SER A 113 8.82 1.76 -12.79
C SER A 113 8.58 1.83 -11.28
N ALA A 114 7.54 1.18 -10.79
CA ALA A 114 7.26 1.08 -9.37
C ALA A 114 6.88 -0.36 -9.03
N PHE A 115 7.55 -0.91 -8.03
CA PHE A 115 7.23 -2.17 -7.41
C PHE A 115 6.76 -1.90 -6.00
N ASP A 116 5.51 -2.23 -5.72
CA ASP A 116 4.88 -2.00 -4.42
C ASP A 116 4.47 -3.34 -3.79
N TYR A 117 4.80 -3.51 -2.53
CA TYR A 117 4.33 -4.60 -1.68
C TYR A 117 3.51 -4.04 -0.53
N SER A 118 2.38 -4.67 -0.23
CA SER A 118 1.58 -4.40 0.96
C SER A 118 1.08 -5.72 1.54
N GLY A 119 1.43 -6.00 2.79
CA GLY A 119 0.94 -7.15 3.54
C GLY A 119 0.27 -6.68 4.83
N SER A 120 -0.89 -7.24 5.17
CA SER A 120 -1.54 -7.06 6.47
C SER A 120 -1.87 -8.42 7.08
N PHE A 121 -1.73 -8.48 8.39
CA PHE A 121 -1.96 -9.67 9.20
C PHE A 121 -2.83 -9.28 10.37
N ASP A 122 -3.97 -9.92 10.47
CA ASP A 122 -4.95 -9.71 11.51
C ASP A 122 -5.15 -11.03 12.27
N ASP A 123 -4.95 -11.01 13.58
CA ASP A 123 -5.10 -12.17 14.47
C ASP A 123 -5.99 -11.74 15.64
N SER A 124 -7.17 -12.31 15.70
CA SER A 124 -8.14 -12.10 16.77
C SER A 124 -8.51 -13.44 17.40
N LYS A 125 -8.49 -13.49 18.73
CA LYS A 125 -8.83 -14.65 19.52
C LYS A 125 -9.84 -14.29 20.60
N SER A 126 -10.72 -15.23 20.93
CA SER A 126 -11.59 -15.08 22.07
C SER A 126 -10.80 -15.06 23.37
N ASP A 127 -11.16 -14.16 24.27
CA ASP A 127 -10.68 -14.18 25.66
C ASP A 127 -11.23 -15.43 26.37
N PRO A 128 -10.38 -16.37 26.81
CA PRO A 128 -10.82 -17.60 27.46
C PRO A 128 -11.50 -17.35 28.81
N ASP A 129 -11.22 -16.24 29.48
CA ASP A 129 -11.80 -15.90 30.80
C ASP A 129 -13.23 -15.40 30.67
N ILE A 130 -13.60 -14.81 29.53
CA ILE A 130 -14.95 -14.26 29.29
C ILE A 130 -15.85 -15.26 28.55
N ASN A 131 -15.31 -16.08 27.67
CA ASN A 131 -16.10 -16.89 26.73
C ASN A 131 -16.47 -18.30 27.19
N TYR A 132 -16.19 -18.68 28.42
CA TYR A 132 -16.68 -19.91 29.07
C TYR A 132 -16.72 -21.16 28.17
N GLY A 133 -15.62 -21.50 27.53
CA GLY A 133 -15.48 -22.72 26.71
C GLY A 133 -15.87 -22.56 25.24
N ASN A 134 -16.32 -21.41 24.81
CA ASN A 134 -16.40 -21.08 23.38
C ASN A 134 -15.06 -20.54 22.92
N VAL A 135 -14.49 -21.16 21.90
CA VAL A 135 -13.24 -20.69 21.29
C VAL A 135 -13.59 -20.17 19.90
N GLU A 136 -13.26 -18.94 19.65
CA GLU A 136 -13.34 -18.35 18.31
C GLU A 136 -12.00 -17.73 17.99
N GLU A 137 -11.38 -18.20 16.92
CA GLU A 137 -10.10 -17.72 16.42
C GLU A 137 -10.28 -17.26 14.98
N TYR A 138 -9.84 -16.05 14.71
CA TYR A 138 -9.92 -15.45 13.39
C TYR A 138 -8.51 -14.99 12.99
N LYS A 139 -8.00 -15.51 11.88
CA LYS A 139 -6.74 -15.11 11.28
C LYS A 139 -6.96 -14.71 9.84
N SER A 140 -6.67 -13.47 9.53
CA SER A 140 -6.71 -12.95 8.17
C SER A 140 -5.33 -12.48 7.73
N SER A 141 -4.94 -12.84 6.53
CA SER A 141 -3.74 -12.29 5.92
C SER A 141 -4.05 -11.83 4.50
N PHE A 142 -3.67 -10.62 4.22
CA PHE A 142 -3.73 -9.99 2.92
C PHE A 142 -2.32 -9.71 2.43
N SER A 143 -2.00 -10.06 1.19
CA SER A 143 -0.73 -9.73 0.56
C SER A 143 -0.97 -9.27 -0.87
N ARG A 144 -0.45 -8.12 -1.23
CA ARG A 144 -0.53 -7.56 -2.57
C ARG A 144 0.84 -7.16 -3.07
N LEU A 145 1.19 -7.63 -4.25
CA LEU A 145 2.32 -7.19 -5.05
C LEU A 145 1.77 -6.43 -6.25
N ALA A 146 2.37 -5.30 -6.60
CA ALA A 146 2.01 -4.55 -7.78
C ALA A 146 3.26 -4.04 -8.48
N LEU A 147 3.31 -4.21 -9.80
CA LEU A 147 4.32 -3.64 -10.69
C LEU A 147 3.63 -2.67 -11.65
N THR A 148 4.02 -1.42 -11.57
CA THR A 148 3.51 -0.36 -12.45
C THR A 148 4.65 0.17 -13.29
N ASN A 149 4.45 0.25 -14.60
CA ASN A 149 5.39 0.92 -15.48
C ASN A 149 4.67 2.02 -16.25
N SER A 150 5.33 3.15 -16.43
CA SER A 150 4.85 4.22 -17.28
C SER A 150 5.99 4.77 -18.15
N PHE A 151 5.73 4.93 -19.40
CA PHE A 151 6.61 5.55 -20.37
C PHE A 151 5.89 6.73 -21.01
N ASN A 152 6.47 7.91 -20.89
CA ASN A 152 5.99 9.14 -21.51
C ASN A 152 7.04 9.64 -22.48
N LEU A 153 6.63 9.94 -23.70
CA LEU A 153 7.46 10.50 -24.78
C LEU A 153 6.80 11.76 -25.32
N LYS A 154 7.46 12.91 -25.19
CA LYS A 154 7.02 14.19 -25.74
C LYS A 154 7.83 14.57 -26.98
N MET A 155 7.12 14.86 -28.07
CA MET A 155 7.66 15.17 -29.39
C MET A 155 7.09 16.51 -29.89
N PRO A 156 7.51 17.68 -29.35
CA PRO A 156 6.83 18.94 -29.61
C PRO A 156 6.82 19.39 -31.08
N LYS A 157 7.74 18.86 -31.91
CA LYS A 157 7.89 19.20 -33.32
C LYS A 157 7.37 18.13 -34.28
N SER A 158 6.74 17.06 -33.77
CA SER A 158 6.17 15.95 -34.56
C SER A 158 4.67 16.07 -34.74
N TRP A 159 4.11 15.31 -35.66
CA TRP A 159 2.67 15.12 -35.82
C TRP A 159 2.07 14.48 -34.55
N PHE A 160 2.72 13.48 -33.96
CA PHE A 160 2.42 12.99 -32.63
C PHE A 160 3.13 13.87 -31.61
N LYS A 161 2.37 14.53 -30.75
CA LYS A 161 2.93 15.44 -29.71
C LYS A 161 3.36 14.73 -28.45
N GLU A 162 2.63 13.67 -28.10
CA GLU A 162 2.84 12.93 -26.85
C GLU A 162 2.39 11.48 -27.02
N VAL A 163 3.15 10.57 -26.44
CA VAL A 163 2.80 9.13 -26.34
C VAL A 163 2.97 8.71 -24.89
N ASP A 164 1.90 8.20 -24.31
CA ASP A 164 1.87 7.66 -22.96
C ASP A 164 1.53 6.18 -22.99
N VAL A 165 2.39 5.37 -22.38
CA VAL A 165 2.16 3.94 -22.20
C VAL A 165 2.20 3.61 -20.72
N ASN A 166 1.09 3.10 -20.19
CA ASN A 166 0.98 2.71 -18.79
C ASN A 166 0.61 1.24 -18.69
N THR A 167 1.34 0.50 -17.85
CA THR A 167 1.05 -0.91 -17.57
C THR A 167 0.99 -1.14 -16.06
N LEU A 168 0.05 -1.94 -15.63
CA LEU A 168 -0.10 -2.39 -14.25
C LEU A 168 -0.32 -3.90 -14.22
N VAL A 169 0.52 -4.58 -13.45
CA VAL A 169 0.35 -5.99 -13.10
C VAL A 169 0.25 -6.09 -11.59
N SER A 170 -0.77 -6.74 -11.06
CA SER A 170 -0.91 -6.94 -9.63
C SER A 170 -1.32 -8.36 -9.30
N LEU A 171 -0.72 -8.89 -8.24
CA LEU A 171 -1.06 -10.16 -7.63
C LEU A 171 -1.55 -9.89 -6.22
N GLN A 172 -2.71 -10.42 -5.88
CA GLN A 172 -3.31 -10.33 -4.56
C GLN A 172 -3.59 -11.71 -4.02
N LEU A 173 -3.21 -11.95 -2.78
CA LEU A 173 -3.45 -13.19 -2.06
C LEU A 173 -4.15 -12.86 -0.75
N ASP A 174 -5.36 -13.39 -0.59
CA ASP A 174 -6.17 -13.26 0.62
C ASP A 174 -6.31 -14.65 1.24
N ARG A 175 -6.02 -14.75 2.52
CA ARG A 175 -6.20 -15.97 3.30
C ARG A 175 -7.00 -15.64 4.55
N LEU A 176 -8.05 -16.40 4.76
CA LEU A 176 -8.89 -16.35 5.93
C LEU A 176 -8.89 -17.73 6.59
N HIS A 177 -8.57 -17.76 7.87
CA HIS A 177 -8.70 -18.96 8.70
C HIS A 177 -9.56 -18.62 9.92
N GLN A 178 -10.67 -19.31 10.06
CA GLN A 178 -11.57 -19.15 11.18
C GLN A 178 -11.77 -20.50 11.85
N THR A 179 -11.53 -20.54 13.15
CA THR A 179 -11.82 -21.73 13.98
C THR A 179 -12.86 -21.34 15.00
N ARG A 180 -13.92 -22.12 15.06
CA ARG A 180 -14.99 -21.94 16.03
C ARG A 180 -15.29 -23.25 16.74
N LEU A 181 -15.12 -23.25 18.04
CA LEU A 181 -15.55 -24.33 18.92
C LEU A 181 -16.70 -23.83 19.78
N VAL A 182 -17.86 -24.45 19.64
CA VAL A 182 -19.04 -24.14 20.44
C VAL A 182 -19.26 -25.28 21.41
N ALA A 183 -19.30 -24.98 22.72
CA ALA A 183 -19.64 -25.99 23.71
C ALA A 183 -21.05 -26.58 23.42
N PRO A 184 -21.22 -27.88 23.46
CA PRO A 184 -22.53 -28.49 23.23
C PRO A 184 -23.49 -28.03 24.32
N GLN A 185 -24.64 -27.47 23.90
CA GLN A 185 -25.71 -27.15 24.85
C GLN A 185 -26.24 -28.46 25.41
N ARG A 186 -25.95 -28.72 26.69
CA ARG A 186 -26.60 -29.79 27.42
C ARG A 186 -28.00 -29.30 27.77
N TYR A 187 -28.97 -29.75 27.01
CA TYR A 187 -30.36 -29.66 27.45
C TYR A 187 -30.49 -30.48 28.73
N GLY A 188 -30.62 -29.82 29.86
CA GLY A 188 -30.97 -30.47 31.11
C GLY A 188 -32.37 -31.09 30.93
N ILE A 189 -32.48 -32.41 31.03
CA ILE A 189 -33.74 -33.06 31.18
C ILE A 189 -34.20 -32.66 32.59
N VAL A 190 -35.22 -31.82 32.67
CA VAL A 190 -35.92 -31.56 33.92
C VAL A 190 -36.70 -32.82 34.27
N PRO A 191 -36.37 -33.56 35.35
CA PRO A 191 -37.22 -34.69 35.77
C PRO A 191 -38.57 -34.11 36.19
N LEU A 192 -39.64 -34.71 35.68
CA LEU A 192 -41.01 -34.44 36.08
C LEU A 192 -41.25 -34.95 37.52
#